data_3d455e69e9263760bc95b117e5cd1ba3
#
_entry.id   3d455e69e9263760bc95b117e5cd1ba3
#
_cell.length_a   1.000
_cell.length_b   1.000
_cell.length_c   1.000
_cell.angle_alpha   90.00
_cell.angle_beta   90.00
_cell.angle_gamma   90.00
#
_symmetry.space_group_name_H-M   'P 1'
#
loop_
_entity.id
_entity.type
_entity.pdbx_description
1 polymer ?
#
loop_
_entity_poly.entity_id
_entity_poly.type
_entity_poly.pdbx_seq_one_letter_code
_entity_poly.pdbx_strand_id
1 'polypeptide(L)'
;MTLNSKSIETSALEILSDLGKYTATSYWEDGTAGYLAERAKAAGLDVSIDEWGNVLATKPGGDPATPGIAFVAHTDHPGYEVVEQDGEKLTLKALGGVGACAGMSGTPVLVISSDGDRLRATVTGSDDPEDDYARSRRAEGWLATQTVYATLDTEVDLGDLPLPVIPDLPDFEIDDGIISMRAVDD
;
A
#
# COMPACT_ATOMS: atom_id res chain seq x y z
N MET A 1 10.54 20.68 -25.74
CA MET A 1 9.43 21.07 -24.85
C MET A 1 10.03 21.28 -23.49
N THR A 2 10.10 22.52 -23.01
CA THR A 2 10.68 22.83 -21.69
C THR A 2 9.59 22.56 -20.66
N LEU A 3 9.78 21.54 -19.84
CA LEU A 3 8.86 21.26 -18.72
C LEU A 3 8.99 22.41 -17.72
N ASN A 4 7.86 23.03 -17.40
CA ASN A 4 7.79 24.04 -16.36
C ASN A 4 7.71 23.31 -14.99
N SER A 5 8.51 23.75 -14.01
CA SER A 5 8.52 23.16 -12.67
C SER A 5 7.11 23.00 -12.05
N LYS A 6 6.27 24.01 -12.25
CA LYS A 6 4.87 23.98 -11.77
C LYS A 6 4.02 22.89 -12.44
N SER A 7 4.27 22.55 -13.71
CA SER A 7 3.55 21.47 -14.39
C SER A 7 4.01 20.08 -13.93
N ILE A 8 5.28 19.93 -13.58
CA ILE A 8 5.84 18.67 -13.02
C ILE A 8 5.25 18.43 -11.63
N GLU A 9 5.25 19.46 -10.78
CA GLU A 9 4.66 19.40 -9.45
C GLU A 9 3.18 19.01 -9.48
N THR A 10 2.37 19.68 -10.30
CA THR A 10 0.95 19.33 -10.47
C THR A 10 0.77 17.88 -10.90
N SER A 11 1.54 17.41 -11.89
CA SER A 11 1.44 16.03 -12.37
C SER A 11 1.88 15.02 -11.32
N ALA A 12 2.88 15.32 -10.50
CA ALA A 12 3.32 14.45 -9.41
C ALA A 12 2.24 14.31 -8.33
N LEU A 13 1.60 15.41 -7.95
CA LEU A 13 0.51 15.43 -6.97
C LEU A 13 -0.71 14.65 -7.47
N GLU A 14 -1.07 14.80 -8.76
CA GLU A 14 -2.14 14.02 -9.37
C GLU A 14 -1.84 12.52 -9.34
N ILE A 15 -0.62 12.11 -9.66
CA ILE A 15 -0.21 10.71 -9.61
C ILE A 15 -0.29 10.15 -8.19
N LEU A 16 0.21 10.89 -7.19
CA LEU A 16 0.14 10.48 -5.79
C LEU A 16 -1.30 10.32 -5.31
N SER A 17 -2.17 11.31 -5.64
CA SER A 17 -3.59 11.24 -5.31
C SER A 17 -4.28 10.04 -5.97
N ASP A 18 -3.93 9.73 -7.21
CA ASP A 18 -4.50 8.58 -7.92
C ASP A 18 -4.00 7.26 -7.33
N LEU A 19 -2.71 7.15 -7.00
CA LEU A 19 -2.14 5.95 -6.38
C LEU A 19 -2.80 5.63 -5.03
N GLY A 20 -3.12 6.65 -4.23
CA GLY A 20 -3.82 6.48 -2.95
C GLY A 20 -5.23 5.89 -3.05
N LYS A 21 -5.80 5.78 -4.26
CA LYS A 21 -7.12 5.13 -4.48
C LYS A 21 -7.04 3.61 -4.54
N TYR A 22 -5.85 3.05 -4.75
CA TYR A 22 -5.64 1.62 -4.91
C TYR A 22 -5.12 1.00 -3.62
N THR A 23 -5.52 -0.24 -3.38
CA THR A 23 -4.90 -1.07 -2.37
C THR A 23 -3.52 -1.47 -2.90
N ALA A 24 -2.49 -1.28 -2.07
CA ALA A 24 -1.12 -1.61 -2.43
C ALA A 24 -0.40 -2.38 -1.31
N THR A 25 -1.15 -3.06 -0.45
CA THR A 25 -0.57 -3.99 0.53
C THR A 25 0.19 -5.09 -0.21
N SER A 26 1.33 -5.54 0.31
CA SER A 26 2.16 -6.59 -0.30
C SER A 26 1.30 -7.80 -0.72
N TYR A 27 1.47 -8.27 -1.94
CA TYR A 27 0.68 -9.28 -2.66
C TYR A 27 -0.69 -8.81 -3.21
N TRP A 28 -1.07 -7.55 -3.04
CA TRP A 28 -2.35 -6.98 -3.46
C TRP A 28 -2.15 -5.73 -4.36
N GLU A 29 -1.06 -5.71 -5.13
CA GLU A 29 -0.63 -4.55 -5.92
C GLU A 29 -1.24 -4.48 -7.32
N ASP A 30 -2.10 -5.42 -7.72
CA ASP A 30 -2.65 -5.51 -9.08
C ASP A 30 -3.29 -4.21 -9.56
N GLY A 31 -4.05 -3.54 -8.68
CA GLY A 31 -4.68 -2.27 -8.99
C GLY A 31 -3.65 -1.16 -9.27
N THR A 32 -2.64 -1.06 -8.43
CA THR A 32 -1.53 -0.10 -8.57
C THR A 32 -0.71 -0.39 -9.83
N ALA A 33 -0.36 -1.65 -10.06
CA ALA A 33 0.37 -2.08 -11.25
C ALA A 33 -0.41 -1.77 -12.53
N GLY A 34 -1.71 -2.05 -12.54
CA GLY A 34 -2.60 -1.71 -13.66
C GLY A 34 -2.65 -0.21 -13.95
N TYR A 35 -2.83 0.61 -12.91
CA TYR A 35 -2.82 2.08 -13.06
C TYR A 35 -1.49 2.59 -13.64
N LEU A 36 -0.36 2.11 -13.10
CA LEU A 36 0.96 2.52 -13.59
C LEU A 36 1.19 2.10 -15.04
N ALA A 37 0.78 0.88 -15.41
CA ALA A 37 0.89 0.40 -16.78
C ALA A 37 0.08 1.25 -17.77
N GLU A 38 -1.18 1.56 -17.45
CA GLU A 38 -2.02 2.40 -18.30
C GLU A 38 -1.49 3.82 -18.43
N ARG A 39 -1.00 4.41 -17.33
CA ARG A 39 -0.41 5.75 -17.35
C ARG A 39 0.88 5.81 -18.18
N ALA A 40 1.74 4.78 -18.07
CA ALA A 40 2.96 4.66 -18.87
C ALA A 40 2.65 4.51 -20.37
N LYS A 41 1.65 3.68 -20.73
CA LYS A 41 1.16 3.57 -22.11
C LYS A 41 0.64 4.91 -22.63
N ALA A 42 -0.16 5.63 -21.84
CA ALA A 42 -0.66 6.95 -22.21
C ALA A 42 0.46 7.97 -22.42
N ALA A 43 1.60 7.80 -21.75
CA ALA A 43 2.82 8.59 -21.96
C ALA A 43 3.64 8.16 -23.18
N GLY A 44 3.20 7.14 -23.93
CA GLY A 44 3.87 6.64 -25.13
C GLY A 44 5.08 5.75 -24.86
N LEU A 45 5.10 5.06 -23.73
CA LEU A 45 6.12 4.09 -23.39
C LEU A 45 5.71 2.68 -23.85
N ASP A 46 6.68 1.84 -24.15
CA ASP A 46 6.47 0.40 -24.31
C ASP A 46 6.34 -0.24 -22.93
N VAL A 47 5.22 -0.91 -22.68
CA VAL A 47 4.88 -1.44 -21.34
C VAL A 47 4.67 -2.93 -21.40
N SER A 48 5.29 -3.64 -20.46
CA SER A 48 5.00 -5.05 -20.17
C SER A 48 4.81 -5.26 -18.67
N ILE A 49 4.02 -6.27 -18.33
CA ILE A 49 3.87 -6.76 -16.95
C ILE A 49 4.35 -8.20 -16.96
N ASP A 50 5.24 -8.55 -16.05
CA ASP A 50 5.75 -9.91 -15.93
C ASP A 50 4.80 -10.80 -15.12
N GLU A 51 5.15 -12.09 -14.97
CA GLU A 51 4.37 -13.08 -14.23
C GLU A 51 4.28 -12.80 -12.72
N TRP A 52 5.09 -11.88 -12.20
CA TRP A 52 5.15 -11.47 -10.80
C TRP A 52 4.43 -10.13 -10.55
N GLY A 53 3.85 -9.53 -11.60
CA GLY A 53 3.17 -8.24 -11.50
C GLY A 53 4.09 -7.02 -11.64
N ASN A 54 5.40 -7.20 -11.89
CA ASN A 54 6.30 -6.08 -12.11
C ASN A 54 5.96 -5.34 -13.42
N VAL A 55 5.82 -4.03 -13.34
CA VAL A 55 5.57 -3.17 -14.51
C VAL A 55 6.89 -2.66 -15.07
N LEU A 56 7.21 -3.05 -16.29
CA LEU A 56 8.36 -2.53 -17.03
C LEU A 56 7.87 -1.55 -18.09
N ALA A 57 8.24 -0.28 -17.95
CA ALA A 57 7.93 0.78 -18.91
C ALA A 57 9.22 1.28 -19.57
N THR A 58 9.33 1.10 -20.88
CA THR A 58 10.56 1.38 -21.63
C THR A 58 10.35 2.46 -22.67
N LYS A 59 11.29 3.41 -22.71
CA LYS A 59 11.41 4.37 -23.81
C LYS A 59 12.71 4.09 -24.55
N PRO A 60 12.65 3.64 -25.80
CA PRO A 60 13.85 3.40 -26.58
C PRO A 60 14.71 4.67 -26.69
N GLY A 61 15.99 4.53 -26.45
CA GLY A 61 16.98 5.59 -26.67
C GLY A 61 17.32 5.77 -28.15
N GLY A 62 18.03 6.85 -28.46
CA GLY A 62 18.46 7.13 -29.85
C GLY A 62 19.65 6.30 -30.34
N ASP A 63 20.51 5.83 -29.44
CA ASP A 63 21.71 5.06 -29.75
C ASP A 63 21.74 3.74 -28.98
N PRO A 64 21.59 2.58 -29.64
CA PRO A 64 21.62 1.27 -29.02
C PRO A 64 22.93 0.92 -28.29
N ALA A 65 24.04 1.59 -28.64
CA ALA A 65 25.33 1.38 -28.00
C ALA A 65 25.50 2.16 -26.68
N THR A 66 24.60 3.10 -26.39
CA THR A 66 24.63 3.86 -25.16
C THR A 66 23.89 3.08 -24.04
N PRO A 67 24.52 2.87 -22.86
CA PRO A 67 23.85 2.24 -21.73
C PRO A 67 22.57 2.97 -21.35
N GLY A 68 21.51 2.21 -21.08
CA GLY A 68 20.24 2.75 -20.59
C GLY A 68 20.33 3.16 -19.12
N ILE A 69 19.40 4.01 -18.70
CA ILE A 69 19.17 4.36 -17.31
C ILE A 69 17.88 3.64 -16.86
N ALA A 70 17.92 2.95 -15.75
CA ALA A 70 16.75 2.35 -15.13
C ALA A 70 16.41 3.10 -13.82
N PHE A 71 15.13 3.39 -13.65
CA PHE A 71 14.55 3.83 -12.37
C PHE A 71 13.73 2.68 -11.83
N VAL A 72 13.98 2.29 -10.59
CA VAL A 72 13.31 1.16 -9.94
C VAL A 72 12.69 1.65 -8.64
N ALA A 73 11.44 1.29 -8.41
CA ALA A 73 10.72 1.55 -7.17
C ALA A 73 9.77 0.40 -6.91
N HIS A 74 9.55 0.07 -5.63
CA HIS A 74 8.48 -0.87 -5.25
C HIS A 74 7.12 -0.19 -5.31
N THR A 75 6.05 -0.99 -5.40
CA THR A 75 4.67 -0.51 -5.50
C THR A 75 3.83 -0.86 -4.28
N ASP A 76 4.35 -1.74 -3.42
CA ASP A 76 3.65 -2.16 -2.21
C ASP A 76 3.88 -1.21 -1.05
N HIS A 77 2.92 -1.24 -0.11
CA HIS A 77 2.98 -0.59 1.19
C HIS A 77 2.74 -1.60 2.31
N PRO A 78 3.30 -1.36 3.50
CA PRO A 78 2.97 -2.15 4.67
C PRO A 78 1.46 -2.14 4.96
N GLY A 79 0.95 -3.29 5.38
CA GLY A 79 -0.46 -3.45 5.72
C GLY A 79 -0.71 -4.80 6.35
N TYR A 80 -1.92 -5.32 6.18
CA TYR A 80 -2.29 -6.62 6.73
C TYR A 80 -3.12 -7.42 5.73
N GLU A 81 -3.28 -8.71 6.01
CA GLU A 81 -4.32 -9.54 5.41
C GLU A 81 -5.18 -10.18 6.51
N VAL A 82 -6.50 -10.25 6.30
CA VAL A 82 -7.38 -11.05 7.13
C VAL A 82 -7.11 -12.51 6.82
N VAL A 83 -6.75 -13.30 7.82
CA VAL A 83 -6.49 -14.74 7.67
C VAL A 83 -7.57 -15.60 8.33
N GLU A 84 -8.31 -15.04 9.32
CA GLU A 84 -9.42 -15.70 9.98
C GLU A 84 -10.48 -14.70 10.39
N GLN A 85 -11.74 -15.12 10.41
CA GLN A 85 -12.88 -14.37 10.90
C GLN A 85 -13.74 -15.24 11.84
N ASP A 86 -14.12 -14.67 13.00
CA ASP A 86 -15.09 -15.23 13.94
C ASP A 86 -16.11 -14.14 14.32
N GLY A 87 -17.23 -14.11 13.60
CA GLY A 87 -18.21 -13.02 13.68
C GLY A 87 -17.58 -11.68 13.29
N GLU A 88 -17.57 -10.71 14.20
CA GLU A 88 -16.91 -9.41 13.99
C GLU A 88 -15.41 -9.43 14.25
N LYS A 89 -14.86 -10.49 14.85
CA LYS A 89 -13.45 -10.59 15.22
C LYS A 89 -12.62 -11.09 14.06
N LEU A 90 -11.52 -10.39 13.81
CA LEU A 90 -10.58 -10.70 12.75
C LEU A 90 -9.21 -11.03 13.31
N THR A 91 -8.59 -12.07 12.74
CA THR A 91 -7.16 -12.33 12.86
C THR A 91 -6.47 -11.81 11.62
N LEU A 92 -5.53 -10.89 11.83
CA LEU A 92 -4.76 -10.24 10.77
C LEU A 92 -3.32 -10.72 10.82
N LYS A 93 -2.73 -10.90 9.65
CA LYS A 93 -1.30 -11.13 9.49
C LYS A 93 -0.67 -9.84 8.94
N ALA A 94 0.37 -9.35 9.59
CA ALA A 94 1.13 -8.20 9.11
C ALA A 94 1.91 -8.55 7.83
N LEU A 95 1.89 -7.65 6.87
CA LEU A 95 2.60 -7.73 5.59
C LEU A 95 3.51 -6.51 5.46
N GLY A 96 4.77 -6.75 5.08
CA GLY A 96 5.77 -5.71 5.01
C GLY A 96 6.20 -5.18 6.39
N GLY A 97 6.83 -4.03 6.41
CA GLY A 97 7.32 -3.38 7.62
C GLY A 97 6.24 -2.54 8.31
N VAL A 98 5.21 -3.19 8.86
CA VAL A 98 4.17 -2.47 9.60
C VAL A 98 4.75 -1.80 10.83
N GLY A 99 4.63 -0.48 10.89
CA GLY A 99 5.11 0.29 12.04
C GLY A 99 4.39 -0.06 13.35
N ALA A 100 5.06 0.14 14.50
CA ALA A 100 4.50 -0.18 15.82
C ALA A 100 3.13 0.43 16.07
N CYS A 101 2.95 1.66 15.63
CA CYS A 101 1.70 2.38 15.82
C CYS A 101 0.51 1.74 15.08
N ALA A 102 0.76 1.05 13.99
CA ALA A 102 -0.30 0.41 13.21
C ALA A 102 -0.84 -0.88 13.86
N GLY A 103 -0.07 -1.53 14.74
CA GLY A 103 -0.53 -2.68 15.55
C GLY A 103 -1.11 -2.31 16.91
N MET A 104 -1.17 -1.01 17.24
CA MET A 104 -1.70 -0.57 18.54
C MET A 104 -3.23 -0.65 18.59
N SER A 105 -3.73 -1.04 19.76
CA SER A 105 -5.18 -1.01 20.02
C SER A 105 -5.76 0.38 19.79
N GLY A 106 -6.88 0.43 19.07
CA GLY A 106 -7.54 1.67 18.66
C GLY A 106 -7.15 2.20 17.29
N THR A 107 -6.20 1.55 16.59
CA THR A 107 -5.85 1.95 15.21
C THR A 107 -6.99 1.59 14.24
N PRO A 108 -7.54 2.56 13.52
CA PRO A 108 -8.57 2.30 12.53
C PRO A 108 -7.95 1.69 11.27
N VAL A 109 -8.62 0.70 10.72
CA VAL A 109 -8.22 0.01 9.49
C VAL A 109 -9.42 -0.22 8.57
N LEU A 110 -9.14 -0.47 7.29
CA LEU A 110 -10.13 -0.80 6.28
C LEU A 110 -9.82 -2.19 5.72
N VAL A 111 -10.77 -3.10 5.86
CA VAL A 111 -10.77 -4.37 5.13
C VAL A 111 -11.33 -4.12 3.74
N ILE A 112 -10.64 -4.56 2.71
CA ILE A 112 -11.10 -4.43 1.34
C ILE A 112 -11.72 -5.75 0.93
N SER A 113 -13.02 -5.76 0.68
CA SER A 113 -13.74 -6.96 0.26
C SER A 113 -13.38 -7.37 -1.18
N SER A 114 -13.77 -8.57 -1.57
CA SER A 114 -13.61 -9.06 -2.95
C SER A 114 -14.33 -8.18 -3.99
N ASP A 115 -15.40 -7.50 -3.57
CA ASP A 115 -16.16 -6.57 -4.43
C ASP A 115 -15.58 -5.15 -4.43
N GLY A 116 -14.51 -4.91 -3.65
CA GLY A 116 -13.83 -3.62 -3.53
C GLY A 116 -14.46 -2.69 -2.49
N ASP A 117 -15.42 -3.14 -1.71
CA ASP A 117 -15.99 -2.37 -0.61
C ASP A 117 -14.98 -2.18 0.51
N ARG A 118 -15.02 -1.01 1.15
CA ARG A 118 -14.16 -0.65 2.26
C ARG A 118 -14.92 -0.80 3.57
N LEU A 119 -14.61 -1.85 4.32
CA LEU A 119 -15.26 -2.19 5.59
C LEU A 119 -14.38 -1.73 6.75
N ARG A 120 -14.94 -0.89 7.63
CA ARG A 120 -14.20 -0.38 8.78
C ARG A 120 -14.01 -1.43 9.84
N ALA A 121 -12.81 -1.44 10.42
CA ALA A 121 -12.47 -2.24 11.58
C ALA A 121 -11.51 -1.45 12.48
N THR A 122 -11.38 -1.90 13.71
CA THR A 122 -10.47 -1.29 14.68
C THR A 122 -9.54 -2.36 15.22
N VAL A 123 -8.24 -2.11 15.20
CA VAL A 123 -7.24 -2.98 15.82
C VAL A 123 -7.50 -3.05 17.34
N THR A 124 -7.53 -4.26 17.88
CA THR A 124 -7.77 -4.51 19.31
C THR A 124 -6.52 -4.94 20.07
N GLY A 125 -5.46 -5.31 19.35
CA GLY A 125 -4.17 -5.70 19.94
C GLY A 125 -3.38 -6.60 19.00
N SER A 126 -2.27 -7.11 19.51
CA SER A 126 -1.40 -8.05 18.80
C SER A 126 -0.81 -9.07 19.78
N ASP A 127 -0.26 -10.16 19.25
CA ASP A 127 0.43 -11.18 20.07
C ASP A 127 1.72 -10.67 20.69
N ASP A 128 2.24 -9.56 20.18
CA ASP A 128 3.52 -9.01 20.62
C ASP A 128 3.28 -7.79 21.54
N PRO A 129 3.65 -7.87 22.84
CA PRO A 129 3.54 -6.74 23.73
C PRO A 129 4.46 -5.58 23.28
N GLU A 130 4.05 -4.33 23.53
CA GLU A 130 4.78 -3.10 23.17
C GLU A 130 6.27 -3.15 23.50
N ASP A 131 6.66 -3.75 24.62
CA ASP A 131 8.05 -3.89 25.05
C ASP A 131 8.87 -4.86 24.19
N ASP A 132 8.25 -5.87 23.63
CA ASP A 132 8.90 -6.84 22.74
C ASP A 132 9.02 -6.31 21.32
N TYR A 133 8.11 -5.43 20.90
CA TYR A 133 8.18 -4.76 19.62
C TYR A 133 9.45 -3.88 19.49
N ALA A 134 9.70 -3.02 20.47
CA ALA A 134 10.90 -2.18 20.47
C ALA A 134 12.18 -3.01 20.53
N ARG A 135 12.12 -4.21 21.07
CA ARG A 135 13.22 -5.17 21.19
C ARG A 135 13.43 -5.96 19.89
N SER A 136 12.36 -6.45 19.28
CA SER A 136 12.42 -7.20 18.02
C SER A 136 12.89 -6.31 16.87
N ARG A 137 12.43 -5.08 16.80
CA ARG A 137 12.86 -4.11 15.78
C ARG A 137 14.38 -3.78 15.86
N ARG A 138 14.97 -3.85 17.05
CA ARG A 138 16.41 -3.63 17.24
C ARG A 138 17.25 -4.87 17.00
N ALA A 139 16.69 -6.06 17.21
CA ALA A 139 17.42 -7.32 17.17
C ALA A 139 17.32 -8.07 15.84
N GLU A 140 16.19 -8.02 15.16
CA GLU A 140 15.86 -8.90 14.01
C GLU A 140 15.35 -8.16 12.76
N GLY A 141 15.25 -6.84 12.79
CA GLY A 141 14.76 -6.07 11.63
C GLY A 141 13.24 -5.95 11.61
N TRP A 142 12.51 -6.61 10.74
CA TRP A 142 11.10 -6.35 10.42
C TRP A 142 10.14 -7.37 11.04
N LEU A 143 8.95 -6.89 11.48
CA LEU A 143 7.89 -7.72 12.08
C LEU A 143 7.03 -8.47 11.02
N ALA A 144 7.66 -9.07 10.03
CA ALA A 144 6.97 -9.75 8.94
C ALA A 144 6.03 -10.91 9.34
N THR A 145 5.93 -11.25 10.64
CA THR A 145 5.16 -12.42 11.11
C THR A 145 4.22 -12.12 12.27
N GLN A 146 3.98 -10.85 12.57
CA GLN A 146 3.13 -10.51 13.71
C GLN A 146 1.65 -10.77 13.42
N THR A 147 0.99 -11.44 14.36
CA THR A 147 -0.47 -11.56 14.38
C THR A 147 -1.08 -10.36 15.08
N VAL A 148 -2.04 -9.74 14.43
CA VAL A 148 -2.78 -8.58 14.92
C VAL A 148 -4.25 -8.95 14.97
N TYR A 149 -4.96 -8.47 15.97
CA TYR A 149 -6.40 -8.67 16.12
C TYR A 149 -7.15 -7.38 15.86
N ALA A 150 -8.29 -7.50 15.18
CA ALA A 150 -9.17 -6.36 14.92
C ALA A 150 -10.64 -6.76 15.11
N THR A 151 -11.49 -5.78 15.19
CA THR A 151 -12.95 -5.96 15.25
C THR A 151 -13.60 -5.11 14.19
N LEU A 152 -14.47 -5.71 13.37
CA LEU A 152 -15.30 -4.98 12.41
C LEU A 152 -16.28 -4.07 13.14
N ASP A 153 -16.50 -2.87 12.61
CA ASP A 153 -17.50 -1.93 13.14
C ASP A 153 -18.92 -2.44 12.92
N THR A 154 -19.10 -3.33 11.97
CA THR A 154 -20.39 -3.97 11.65
C THR A 154 -20.13 -5.43 11.30
N GLU A 155 -20.87 -6.33 11.91
CA GLU A 155 -20.80 -7.76 11.62
C GLU A 155 -21.24 -8.02 10.18
N VAL A 156 -20.34 -8.58 9.39
CA VAL A 156 -20.55 -8.97 8.00
C VAL A 156 -19.69 -10.18 7.69
N ASP A 157 -20.21 -11.11 6.92
CA ASP A 157 -19.42 -12.24 6.41
C ASP A 157 -18.51 -11.73 5.27
N LEU A 158 -17.21 -11.88 5.47
CA LEU A 158 -16.19 -11.44 4.49
C LEU A 158 -16.04 -12.40 3.31
N GLY A 159 -16.60 -13.61 3.40
CA GLY A 159 -16.48 -14.64 2.37
C GLY A 159 -15.09 -15.28 2.30
N ASP A 160 -14.58 -15.42 1.10
CA ASP A 160 -13.29 -16.08 0.87
C ASP A 160 -12.12 -15.23 1.39
N LEU A 161 -11.27 -15.86 2.21
CA LEU A 161 -10.05 -15.26 2.75
C LEU A 161 -8.80 -15.82 2.01
N PRO A 162 -7.67 -15.10 1.99
CA PRO A 162 -7.40 -13.84 2.67
C PRO A 162 -7.96 -12.60 1.95
N LEU A 163 -8.12 -11.49 2.69
CA LEU A 163 -8.48 -10.18 2.16
C LEU A 163 -7.50 -9.10 2.63
N PRO A 164 -7.15 -8.11 1.79
CA PRO A 164 -6.23 -7.06 2.17
C PRO A 164 -6.84 -6.09 3.18
N VAL A 165 -5.99 -5.60 4.08
CA VAL A 165 -6.34 -4.60 5.08
C VAL A 165 -5.31 -3.49 5.03
N ILE A 166 -5.81 -2.27 4.95
CA ILE A 166 -5.01 -1.05 4.94
C ILE A 166 -5.32 -0.20 6.17
N PRO A 167 -4.38 0.62 6.65
CA PRO A 167 -4.71 1.64 7.64
C PRO A 167 -5.79 2.60 7.12
N ASP A 168 -6.80 2.93 7.96
CA ASP A 168 -7.80 3.95 7.62
C ASP A 168 -7.14 5.33 7.82
N LEU A 169 -6.40 5.76 6.82
CA LEU A 169 -5.72 7.05 6.82
C LEU A 169 -6.63 8.09 6.19
N PRO A 170 -6.59 9.35 6.68
CA PRO A 170 -7.32 10.42 6.03
C PRO A 170 -6.85 10.56 4.59
N ASP A 171 -7.80 10.94 3.73
CA ASP A 171 -7.52 11.24 2.33
C ASP A 171 -6.34 12.22 2.21
N PHE A 172 -5.63 12.09 1.11
CA PHE A 172 -4.55 12.96 0.74
C PHE A 172 -5.08 14.41 0.59
N GLU A 173 -4.69 15.29 1.48
CA GLU A 173 -5.10 16.69 1.47
C GLU A 173 -3.94 17.58 1.05
N ILE A 174 -4.24 18.50 0.12
CA ILE A 174 -3.32 19.57 -0.27
C ILE A 174 -3.94 20.88 0.17
N ASP A 175 -3.37 21.52 1.18
CA ASP A 175 -3.79 22.84 1.63
C ASP A 175 -2.60 23.80 1.52
N ASP A 176 -2.79 24.90 0.76
CA ASP A 176 -1.81 25.98 0.53
C ASP A 176 -0.38 25.50 0.22
N GLY A 177 -0.28 24.44 -0.61
CA GLY A 177 1.00 23.83 -0.99
C GLY A 177 1.64 22.92 0.06
N ILE A 178 0.94 22.64 1.15
CA ILE A 178 1.31 21.67 2.16
C ILE A 178 0.55 20.38 1.84
N ILE A 179 1.31 19.29 1.71
CA ILE A 179 0.77 17.96 1.55
C ILE A 179 0.62 17.37 2.94
N SER A 180 -0.61 17.10 3.34
CA SER A 180 -0.93 16.34 4.54
C SER A 180 -1.28 14.93 4.12
N MET A 181 -0.42 13.98 4.38
CA MET A 181 -0.68 12.56 4.28
C MET A 181 -0.14 11.88 5.53
N ARG A 182 -0.88 10.92 6.05
CA ARG A 182 -0.31 9.96 6.98
C ARG A 182 0.26 8.83 6.14
N ALA A 183 1.56 8.79 5.99
CA ALA A 183 2.22 7.64 5.43
C ALA A 183 2.32 6.56 6.52
N VAL A 184 2.09 5.31 6.15
CA VAL A 184 2.65 4.19 6.90
C VAL A 184 4.13 4.23 6.56
N ASP A 185 4.98 4.44 7.57
CA ASP A 185 6.42 4.51 7.38
C ASP A 185 6.93 3.15 6.89
N ASP A 186 7.60 3.16 5.76
CA ASP A 186 8.39 2.05 5.24
C ASP A 186 9.74 1.98 5.96
#